data_2e7689a55aae24867d76dcea40a43d84
#
_entry.id   2e7689a55aae24867d76dcea40a43d84
#
_cell.length_a   1.000
_cell.length_b   1.000
_cell.length_c   1.000
_cell.angle_alpha   90.00
_cell.angle_beta   90.00
_cell.angle_gamma   90.00
#
_symmetry.space_group_name_H-M   'P 1'
#
loop_
_entity.id
_entity.type
_entity.pdbx_description
1 polymer ?
#
loop_
_entity_poly.entity_id
_entity_poly.type
_entity_poly.pdbx_seq_one_letter_code
_entity_poly.pdbx_strand_id
1 'polypeptide(L)'
;MGSLQELSIRLSTLAVFRELQEDAVINSLRKYLAEPSPALYASFVSALYRANGGILGAYVREICENSENVYVQAVGKKEEIPAYLREAVLEELKTLQMTAELTPETLRSAMEYRGFLPGFVSEAPDIKACYTERTENIGKFGYGIYAKNRMFYLGENAEIVPVSNPDKTELSDLVDYARERQIIIDNTKALLEGKPAANILLTGDAGTGKSSTVKAVVNALWREGLRIIEVRKDQLQSIPKILDELSANPLKFILFIDDLSFLKDDDNFNALKAVLEGSVTAKSQNVAIYATSNRRHIIKEKFSDREGDDIHRNDTMQELASLSERFGIHVTFSKPNKDTFLHIVRHLAEENGIDMPTQELELLAERFALERGNRSARLARQFIDGLLSKAE
;
A
#
# COMPACT_ATOMS: atom_id res chain seq x y z
N MET A 1 12.66 43.65 -1.92
CA MET A 1 13.13 42.93 -0.71
C MET A 1 12.00 42.66 0.29
N GLY A 2 11.08 43.59 0.57
CA GLY A 2 9.99 43.36 1.53
C GLY A 2 9.10 42.14 1.28
N SER A 3 8.76 41.84 0.03
CA SER A 3 7.85 40.72 -0.29
C SER A 3 8.44 39.31 -0.06
N LEU A 4 9.76 39.09 -0.27
CA LEU A 4 10.42 37.81 -0.04
C LEU A 4 10.63 37.53 1.46
N GLN A 5 11.02 38.55 2.21
CA GLN A 5 11.15 38.47 3.67
C GLN A 5 9.77 38.23 4.32
N GLU A 6 8.72 38.88 3.83
CA GLU A 6 7.36 38.62 4.29
C GLU A 6 6.95 37.16 4.05
N LEU A 7 7.25 36.59 2.87
CA LEU A 7 6.99 35.18 2.58
C LEU A 7 7.76 34.24 3.52
N SER A 8 9.02 34.57 3.85
CA SER A 8 9.79 33.82 4.86
C SER A 8 9.10 33.81 6.23
N ILE A 9 8.56 34.97 6.65
CA ILE A 9 7.82 35.09 7.91
C ILE A 9 6.54 34.26 7.83
N ARG A 10 5.75 34.37 6.76
CA ARG A 10 4.51 33.59 6.56
C ARG A 10 4.78 32.10 6.60
N LEU A 11 5.83 31.60 5.93
CA LEU A 11 6.25 30.19 6.02
C LEU A 11 6.62 29.78 7.44
N SER A 12 7.24 30.67 8.23
CA SER A 12 7.60 30.38 9.62
C SER A 12 6.40 30.35 10.58
N THR A 13 5.28 30.96 10.20
CA THR A 13 4.05 31.05 11.01
C THR A 13 3.00 30.00 10.64
N LEU A 14 3.29 29.07 9.72
CA LEU A 14 2.40 27.96 9.44
C LEU A 14 2.09 27.19 10.73
N ALA A 15 0.80 27.01 11.02
CA ALA A 15 0.29 26.34 12.21
C ALA A 15 -0.42 25.02 11.85
N VAL A 16 -1.20 25.01 10.78
CA VAL A 16 -1.88 23.82 10.28
C VAL A 16 -0.89 22.93 9.51
N PHE A 17 -0.14 23.51 8.58
CA PHE A 17 0.93 22.82 7.85
C PHE A 17 2.27 22.90 8.58
N ARG A 18 2.25 22.73 9.91
CA ARG A 18 3.43 22.93 10.77
C ARG A 18 4.60 22.02 10.43
N GLU A 19 4.32 20.78 10.04
CA GLU A 19 5.34 19.78 9.67
C GLU A 19 6.17 20.22 8.45
N LEU A 20 5.65 21.09 7.57
CA LEU A 20 6.40 21.59 6.42
C LEU A 20 7.60 22.45 6.81
N GLN A 21 7.70 22.91 8.04
CA GLN A 21 8.89 23.62 8.52
C GLN A 21 10.11 22.72 8.67
N GLU A 22 9.89 21.42 8.87
CA GLU A 22 10.96 20.40 8.93
C GLU A 22 11.30 19.86 7.53
N ASP A 23 10.49 20.18 6.52
CA ASP A 23 10.76 19.79 5.13
C ASP A 23 12.03 20.43 4.60
N ALA A 24 12.91 19.62 4.01
CA ALA A 24 14.25 20.07 3.60
C ALA A 24 14.21 21.19 2.53
N VAL A 25 13.25 21.14 1.60
CA VAL A 25 13.11 22.13 0.53
C VAL A 25 12.53 23.42 1.10
N ILE A 26 11.43 23.34 1.84
CA ILE A 26 10.78 24.51 2.45
C ILE A 26 11.70 25.20 3.45
N ASN A 27 12.40 24.43 4.29
CA ASN A 27 13.33 25.01 5.25
C ASN A 27 14.52 25.72 4.57
N SER A 28 15.13 25.13 3.53
CA SER A 28 16.21 25.77 2.79
C SER A 28 15.73 26.98 1.99
N LEU A 29 14.53 26.94 1.40
CA LEU A 29 13.91 28.10 0.75
C LEU A 29 13.65 29.23 1.76
N ARG A 30 13.06 28.93 2.91
CA ARG A 30 12.78 29.91 3.97
C ARG A 30 14.04 30.64 4.45
N LYS A 31 15.16 29.89 4.65
CA LYS A 31 16.45 30.46 4.98
C LYS A 31 16.93 31.43 3.89
N TYR A 32 16.81 31.03 2.64
CA TYR A 32 17.17 31.90 1.51
C TYR A 32 16.29 33.16 1.45
N LEU A 33 14.98 33.04 1.63
CA LEU A 33 14.03 34.17 1.60
C LEU A 33 14.28 35.17 2.73
N ALA A 34 14.76 34.69 3.89
CA ALA A 34 15.12 35.56 5.02
C ALA A 34 16.43 36.35 4.75
N GLU A 35 17.42 35.70 4.16
CA GLU A 35 18.76 36.28 3.92
C GLU A 35 19.29 35.80 2.54
N PRO A 36 18.89 36.46 1.44
CA PRO A 36 19.29 36.07 0.10
C PRO A 36 20.79 36.04 -0.12
N SER A 37 21.31 34.85 -0.47
CA SER A 37 22.72 34.69 -0.86
C SER A 37 22.90 33.58 -1.89
N PRO A 38 23.95 33.58 -2.73
CA PRO A 38 24.22 32.55 -3.71
C PRO A 38 24.32 31.15 -3.10
N ALA A 39 24.91 31.03 -1.91
CA ALA A 39 25.09 29.76 -1.22
C ALA A 39 23.75 29.18 -0.74
N LEU A 40 22.87 29.99 -0.16
CA LEU A 40 21.54 29.55 0.29
C LEU A 40 20.63 29.25 -0.90
N TYR A 41 20.72 30.03 -1.99
CA TYR A 41 20.02 29.70 -3.24
C TYR A 41 20.41 28.32 -3.78
N ALA A 42 21.72 28.05 -3.89
CA ALA A 42 22.22 26.78 -4.36
C ALA A 42 21.80 25.61 -3.45
N SER A 43 21.80 25.84 -2.12
CA SER A 43 21.31 24.86 -1.15
C SER A 43 19.83 24.52 -1.35
N PHE A 44 18.99 25.53 -1.56
CA PHE A 44 17.57 25.35 -1.87
C PHE A 44 17.38 24.56 -3.16
N VAL A 45 18.02 24.97 -4.27
CA VAL A 45 17.88 24.28 -5.56
C VAL A 45 18.40 22.85 -5.48
N SER A 46 19.51 22.62 -4.75
CA SER A 46 20.01 21.26 -4.52
C SER A 46 19.01 20.38 -3.77
N ALA A 47 18.34 20.91 -2.74
CA ALA A 47 17.30 20.20 -2.02
C ALA A 47 16.11 19.85 -2.95
N LEU A 48 15.68 20.82 -3.77
CA LEU A 48 14.59 20.65 -4.73
C LEU A 48 14.92 19.60 -5.81
N TYR A 49 16.16 19.60 -6.33
CA TYR A 49 16.61 18.58 -7.29
C TYR A 49 16.55 17.17 -6.71
N ARG A 50 16.97 17.00 -5.45
CA ARG A 50 16.92 15.70 -4.78
C ARG A 50 15.48 15.23 -4.51
N ALA A 51 14.56 16.16 -4.26
CA ALA A 51 13.19 15.84 -3.90
C ALA A 51 12.35 15.41 -5.11
N ASN A 52 12.39 16.18 -6.21
CA ASN A 52 11.54 15.90 -7.38
C ASN A 52 12.14 16.31 -8.74
N GLY A 53 13.45 16.42 -8.83
CA GLY A 53 14.13 16.81 -10.08
C GLY A 53 14.06 18.30 -10.41
N GLY A 54 13.55 19.16 -9.52
CA GLY A 54 13.62 20.62 -9.70
C GLY A 54 12.32 21.29 -10.15
N ILE A 55 11.15 20.75 -9.88
CA ILE A 55 9.84 21.34 -10.23
C ILE A 55 9.16 21.86 -8.96
N LEU A 56 9.33 23.15 -8.66
CA LEU A 56 8.90 23.74 -7.38
C LEU A 56 7.39 23.67 -7.16
N GLY A 57 6.58 24.06 -8.14
CA GLY A 57 5.12 24.07 -7.98
C GLY A 57 4.53 22.69 -7.77
N ALA A 58 5.04 21.69 -8.51
CA ALA A 58 4.65 20.29 -8.32
C ALA A 58 5.07 19.77 -6.92
N TYR A 59 6.24 20.17 -6.44
CA TYR A 59 6.72 19.81 -5.12
C TYR A 59 5.82 20.37 -4.01
N VAL A 60 5.53 21.69 -4.06
CA VAL A 60 4.66 22.34 -3.08
C VAL A 60 3.27 21.72 -3.06
N ARG A 61 2.70 21.41 -4.23
CA ARG A 61 1.44 20.68 -4.32
C ARG A 61 1.54 19.33 -3.60
N GLU A 62 2.55 18.54 -3.93
CA GLU A 62 2.71 17.19 -3.37
C GLU A 62 2.81 17.20 -1.85
N ILE A 63 3.60 18.09 -1.25
CA ILE A 63 3.71 18.16 0.21
C ILE A 63 2.44 18.63 0.89
N CYS A 64 1.67 19.55 0.27
CA CYS A 64 0.36 19.96 0.76
C CYS A 64 -0.65 18.81 0.72
N GLU A 65 -0.75 18.13 -0.41
CA GLU A 65 -1.68 17.03 -0.63
C GLU A 65 -1.44 15.83 0.28
N ASN A 66 -0.19 15.61 0.69
CA ASN A 66 0.22 14.49 1.53
C ASN A 66 0.36 14.86 3.02
N SER A 67 0.14 16.13 3.36
CA SER A 67 0.23 16.62 4.74
C SER A 67 -0.71 15.84 5.66
N GLU A 68 -0.19 15.51 6.85
CA GLU A 68 -0.98 14.94 7.94
C GLU A 68 -1.18 16.01 9.03
N ASN A 69 -2.19 16.82 8.87
CA ASN A 69 -2.47 17.93 9.76
C ASN A 69 -3.84 17.79 10.44
N VAL A 70 -4.07 18.62 11.44
CA VAL A 70 -5.31 18.61 12.25
C VAL A 70 -6.58 18.81 11.40
N TYR A 71 -6.49 19.55 10.30
CA TYR A 71 -7.62 19.80 9.42
C TYR A 71 -8.01 18.54 8.63
N VAL A 72 -7.06 17.87 7.96
CA VAL A 72 -7.35 16.63 7.20
C VAL A 72 -7.78 15.50 8.11
N GLN A 73 -7.25 15.43 9.33
CA GLN A 73 -7.69 14.45 10.33
C GLN A 73 -9.14 14.68 10.74
N ALA A 74 -9.53 15.95 11.01
CA ALA A 74 -10.92 16.30 11.34
C ALA A 74 -11.86 16.00 10.14
N VAL A 75 -11.46 16.33 8.91
CA VAL A 75 -12.22 15.98 7.69
C VAL A 75 -12.38 14.46 7.58
N GLY A 76 -11.30 13.70 7.76
CA GLY A 76 -11.31 12.23 7.69
C GLY A 76 -12.23 11.59 8.71
N LYS A 77 -12.28 12.12 9.92
CA LYS A 77 -13.16 11.70 11.02
C LYS A 77 -14.59 12.23 10.90
N LYS A 78 -14.86 13.11 9.91
CA LYS A 78 -16.14 13.80 9.75
C LYS A 78 -16.54 14.65 10.98
N GLU A 79 -15.55 15.20 11.67
CA GLU A 79 -15.74 16.10 12.80
C GLU A 79 -16.16 17.49 12.32
N GLU A 80 -16.85 18.26 13.21
CA GLU A 80 -17.17 19.65 12.91
C GLU A 80 -15.88 20.49 12.93
N ILE A 81 -15.61 21.21 11.84
CA ILE A 81 -14.41 22.03 11.68
C ILE A 81 -14.71 23.45 12.13
N PRO A 82 -14.03 23.96 13.16
CA PRO A 82 -14.22 25.35 13.63
C PRO A 82 -13.87 26.38 12.56
N ALA A 83 -14.57 27.53 12.55
CA ALA A 83 -14.38 28.58 11.56
C ALA A 83 -12.93 29.10 11.53
N TYR A 84 -12.30 29.28 12.68
CA TYR A 84 -10.91 29.73 12.78
C TYR A 84 -9.91 28.75 12.14
N LEU A 85 -10.18 27.43 12.21
CA LEU A 85 -9.33 26.42 11.57
C LEU A 85 -9.47 26.43 10.05
N ARG A 86 -10.70 26.64 9.54
CA ARG A 86 -10.93 26.81 8.10
C ARG A 86 -10.24 28.06 7.56
N GLU A 87 -10.32 29.17 8.29
CA GLU A 87 -9.66 30.41 7.94
C GLU A 87 -8.12 30.24 7.92
N ALA A 88 -7.55 29.60 8.94
CA ALA A 88 -6.13 29.32 9.01
C ALA A 88 -5.64 28.50 7.79
N VAL A 89 -6.33 27.39 7.44
CA VAL A 89 -6.01 26.60 6.26
C VAL A 89 -6.01 27.44 4.99
N LEU A 90 -7.06 28.27 4.79
CA LEU A 90 -7.17 29.10 3.59
C LEU A 90 -6.03 30.12 3.46
N GLU A 91 -5.61 30.75 4.57
CA GLU A 91 -4.51 31.70 4.57
C GLU A 91 -3.15 31.00 4.38
N GLU A 92 -2.97 29.82 4.98
CA GLU A 92 -1.74 29.05 4.79
C GLU A 92 -1.63 28.49 3.36
N LEU A 93 -2.73 28.06 2.75
CA LEU A 93 -2.75 27.66 1.32
C LEU A 93 -2.39 28.83 0.39
N LYS A 94 -2.79 30.07 0.71
CA LYS A 94 -2.31 31.24 -0.04
C LYS A 94 -0.80 31.43 0.06
N THR A 95 -0.26 31.22 1.24
CA THR A 95 1.21 31.26 1.47
C THR A 95 1.93 30.19 0.64
N LEU A 96 1.38 28.97 0.61
CA LEU A 96 1.92 27.86 -0.17
C LEU A 96 1.75 28.09 -1.69
N GLN A 97 0.66 28.73 -2.12
CA GLN A 97 0.50 29.19 -3.51
C GLN A 97 1.58 30.19 -3.91
N MET A 98 1.79 31.23 -3.10
CA MET A 98 2.87 32.20 -3.34
C MET A 98 4.26 31.53 -3.41
N THR A 99 4.46 30.48 -2.61
CA THR A 99 5.69 29.68 -2.62
C THR A 99 5.84 28.90 -3.93
N ALA A 100 4.77 28.27 -4.41
CA ALA A 100 4.74 27.53 -5.66
C ALA A 100 4.98 28.40 -6.90
N GLU A 101 4.59 29.68 -6.84
CA GLU A 101 4.73 30.67 -7.92
C GLU A 101 6.11 31.33 -8.00
N LEU A 102 7.01 31.02 -7.07
CA LEU A 102 8.37 31.58 -7.11
C LEU A 102 9.12 31.09 -8.35
N THR A 103 9.75 32.03 -9.05
CA THR A 103 10.57 31.73 -10.23
C THR A 103 12.06 31.91 -9.94
N PRO A 104 12.94 31.26 -10.71
CA PRO A 104 14.40 31.51 -10.60
C PRO A 104 14.74 32.98 -10.75
N GLU A 105 14.08 33.70 -11.65
CA GLU A 105 14.30 35.12 -11.94
C GLU A 105 13.96 35.98 -10.71
N THR A 106 12.77 35.72 -10.11
CA THR A 106 12.34 36.45 -8.89
C THR A 106 13.35 36.25 -7.76
N LEU A 107 13.80 35.04 -7.53
CA LEU A 107 14.78 34.74 -6.47
C LEU A 107 16.13 35.37 -6.78
N ARG A 108 16.66 35.24 -8.00
CA ARG A 108 17.94 35.81 -8.39
C ARG A 108 17.97 37.35 -8.32
N SER A 109 16.86 38.02 -8.58
CA SER A 109 16.78 39.48 -8.51
C SER A 109 16.98 40.04 -7.11
N ALA A 110 16.86 39.21 -6.07
CA ALA A 110 17.10 39.60 -4.69
C ALA A 110 18.61 39.65 -4.31
N MET A 111 19.50 39.27 -5.23
CA MET A 111 20.95 39.19 -5.02
C MET A 111 21.70 40.04 -6.05
N GLU A 112 22.86 40.59 -5.64
CA GLU A 112 23.75 41.31 -6.56
C GLU A 112 24.67 40.40 -7.37
N TYR A 113 24.66 39.08 -7.12
CA TYR A 113 25.51 38.09 -7.78
C TYR A 113 25.14 37.92 -9.25
N ARG A 114 26.15 38.04 -10.16
CA ARG A 114 26.00 37.95 -11.63
C ARG A 114 26.58 36.68 -12.23
N GLY A 115 27.14 35.78 -11.41
CA GLY A 115 27.67 34.50 -11.88
C GLY A 115 26.57 33.48 -12.16
N PHE A 116 27.02 32.30 -12.58
CA PHE A 116 26.09 31.17 -12.83
C PHE A 116 25.38 30.74 -11.53
N LEU A 117 24.07 30.54 -11.63
CA LEU A 117 23.23 29.90 -10.62
C LEU A 117 22.35 28.86 -11.28
N PRO A 118 22.14 27.67 -10.65
CA PRO A 118 21.29 26.62 -11.20
C PRO A 118 19.83 27.11 -11.33
N GLY A 119 19.13 26.63 -12.35
CA GLY A 119 17.70 26.91 -12.55
C GLY A 119 16.80 25.85 -11.90
N PHE A 120 15.50 26.12 -11.88
CA PHE A 120 14.45 25.16 -11.57
C PHE A 120 13.18 25.53 -12.37
N VAL A 121 12.22 24.61 -12.44
CA VAL A 121 10.93 24.84 -13.13
C VAL A 121 9.91 25.38 -12.13
N SER A 122 9.18 26.44 -12.54
CA SER A 122 8.19 27.13 -11.70
C SER A 122 6.77 27.01 -12.29
N GLU A 123 6.34 25.82 -12.66
CA GLU A 123 4.95 25.57 -13.02
C GLU A 123 4.11 25.46 -11.74
N ALA A 124 3.30 26.46 -11.47
CA ALA A 124 2.49 26.53 -10.25
C ALA A 124 1.05 26.06 -10.55
N PRO A 125 0.61 24.91 -10.04
CA PRO A 125 -0.78 24.51 -10.05
C PRO A 125 -1.59 25.37 -9.05
N ASP A 126 -2.91 25.37 -9.17
CA ASP A 126 -3.78 25.95 -8.13
C ASP A 126 -3.76 25.04 -6.89
N ILE A 127 -2.92 25.38 -5.92
CA ILE A 127 -2.72 24.61 -4.69
C ILE A 127 -4.01 24.48 -3.90
N LYS A 128 -4.82 25.56 -3.85
CA LYS A 128 -6.09 25.55 -3.13
C LYS A 128 -7.09 24.59 -3.78
N ALA A 129 -7.22 24.63 -5.11
CA ALA A 129 -8.11 23.73 -5.83
C ALA A 129 -7.70 22.26 -5.63
N CYS A 130 -6.42 21.95 -5.82
CA CYS A 130 -5.88 20.60 -5.61
C CYS A 130 -6.11 20.09 -4.17
N TYR A 131 -5.83 20.91 -3.16
CA TYR A 131 -6.04 20.54 -1.77
C TYR A 131 -7.52 20.34 -1.43
N THR A 132 -8.41 21.22 -1.97
CA THR A 132 -9.85 21.10 -1.77
C THR A 132 -10.39 19.81 -2.39
N GLU A 133 -10.03 19.49 -3.63
CA GLU A 133 -10.41 18.23 -4.28
C GLU A 133 -9.99 17.01 -3.46
N ARG A 134 -8.76 17.01 -2.92
CA ARG A 134 -8.28 15.91 -2.08
C ARG A 134 -9.04 15.79 -0.78
N THR A 135 -9.31 16.88 -0.10
CA THR A 135 -10.04 16.86 1.18
C THR A 135 -11.51 16.47 1.01
N GLU A 136 -12.16 16.91 -0.07
CA GLU A 136 -13.52 16.46 -0.41
C GLU A 136 -13.57 14.96 -0.75
N ASN A 137 -12.51 14.41 -1.30
CA ASN A 137 -12.37 12.99 -1.63
C ASN A 137 -11.39 12.26 -0.71
N ILE A 138 -11.31 12.66 0.56
CA ILE A 138 -10.32 12.14 1.52
C ILE A 138 -10.37 10.61 1.68
N GLY A 139 -11.53 9.99 1.51
CA GLY A 139 -11.71 8.55 1.53
C GLY A 139 -11.06 7.80 0.35
N LYS A 140 -10.65 8.50 -0.72
CA LYS A 140 -9.89 7.93 -1.83
C LYS A 140 -8.40 8.23 -1.71
N PHE A 141 -8.07 9.44 -1.33
CA PHE A 141 -6.69 9.91 -1.31
C PHE A 141 -5.96 9.61 0.00
N GLY A 142 -6.64 9.73 1.14
CA GLY A 142 -6.01 9.65 2.44
C GLY A 142 -5.10 10.85 2.75
N TYR A 143 -4.31 10.73 3.81
CA TYR A 143 -3.32 11.72 4.25
C TYR A 143 -2.09 11.01 4.85
N GLY A 144 -1.03 11.76 5.10
CA GLY A 144 0.20 11.24 5.69
C GLY A 144 0.84 10.14 4.84
N ILE A 145 1.33 9.11 5.49
CA ILE A 145 1.97 7.97 4.83
C ILE A 145 1.03 7.22 3.89
N TYR A 146 -0.28 7.25 4.16
CA TYR A 146 -1.29 6.56 3.36
C TYR A 146 -1.62 7.28 2.06
N ALA A 147 -1.33 8.58 1.94
CA ALA A 147 -1.56 9.34 0.72
C ALA A 147 -0.63 8.91 -0.43
N LYS A 148 0.63 8.58 -0.09
CA LYS A 148 1.69 8.22 -1.06
C LYS A 148 1.80 6.73 -1.32
N ASN A 149 1.46 5.92 -0.31
CA ASN A 149 1.76 4.50 -0.33
C ASN A 149 0.49 3.67 -0.32
N ARG A 150 0.52 2.53 -1.01
CA ARG A 150 -0.59 1.58 -1.06
C ARG A 150 -0.35 0.31 -0.27
N MET A 151 0.93 -0.03 -0.02
CA MET A 151 1.33 -1.26 0.68
C MET A 151 2.19 -0.94 1.88
N PHE A 152 1.90 -1.60 2.99
CA PHE A 152 2.55 -1.41 4.28
C PHE A 152 2.82 -2.77 4.93
N TYR A 153 3.69 -2.77 5.92
CA TYR A 153 3.92 -3.89 6.83
C TYR A 153 4.01 -3.37 8.26
N LEU A 154 3.89 -4.27 9.23
CA LEU A 154 4.13 -3.91 10.64
C LEU A 154 5.62 -4.05 10.96
N GLY A 155 6.21 -3.00 11.50
CA GLY A 155 7.55 -3.01 12.07
C GLY A 155 7.62 -3.79 13.40
N GLU A 156 8.78 -3.76 14.04
CA GLU A 156 9.02 -4.54 15.27
C GLU A 156 8.15 -4.09 16.46
N ASN A 157 7.84 -2.81 16.56
CA ASN A 157 6.99 -2.23 17.61
C ASN A 157 5.51 -2.11 17.19
N ALA A 158 5.11 -2.84 16.15
CA ALA A 158 3.78 -2.78 15.53
C ALA A 158 3.43 -1.38 14.96
N GLU A 159 4.43 -0.60 14.56
CA GLU A 159 4.23 0.61 13.78
C GLU A 159 3.94 0.26 12.30
N ILE A 160 3.10 1.05 11.65
CA ILE A 160 2.74 0.86 10.24
C ILE A 160 3.82 1.53 9.36
N VAL A 161 4.56 0.71 8.61
CA VAL A 161 5.71 1.15 7.79
C VAL A 161 5.38 0.97 6.31
N PRO A 162 5.57 2.00 5.46
CA PRO A 162 5.36 1.86 4.02
C PRO A 162 6.41 0.95 3.37
N VAL A 163 5.97 0.14 2.41
CA VAL A 163 6.86 -0.70 1.59
C VAL A 163 7.56 0.18 0.56
N SER A 164 8.88 0.26 0.60
CA SER A 164 9.68 1.12 -0.30
C SER A 164 9.62 0.68 -1.77
N ASN A 165 9.53 -0.63 -2.03
CA ASN A 165 9.41 -1.20 -3.37
C ASN A 165 8.21 -2.16 -3.41
N PRO A 166 6.97 -1.63 -3.54
CA PRO A 166 5.76 -2.45 -3.49
C PRO A 166 5.67 -3.38 -4.70
N ASP A 167 5.06 -4.54 -4.48
CA ASP A 167 4.69 -5.50 -5.53
C ASP A 167 3.87 -4.78 -6.62
N LYS A 168 4.22 -5.04 -7.89
CA LYS A 168 3.61 -4.39 -9.06
C LYS A 168 2.68 -5.32 -9.84
N THR A 169 2.44 -6.54 -9.34
CA THR A 169 1.58 -7.51 -10.02
C THR A 169 0.21 -6.90 -10.30
N GLU A 170 -0.22 -6.95 -11.55
CA GLU A 170 -1.53 -6.49 -11.99
C GLU A 170 -2.50 -7.68 -12.14
N LEU A 171 -3.80 -7.40 -12.20
CA LEU A 171 -4.80 -8.46 -12.42
C LEU A 171 -4.67 -9.12 -13.79
N SER A 172 -4.13 -8.41 -14.78
CA SER A 172 -3.80 -8.89 -16.13
C SER A 172 -2.69 -9.94 -16.13
N ASP A 173 -1.74 -9.85 -15.19
CA ASP A 173 -0.60 -10.77 -15.08
C ASP A 173 -1.00 -12.14 -14.51
N LEU A 174 -2.24 -12.25 -14.03
CA LEU A 174 -2.74 -13.45 -13.37
C LEU A 174 -3.59 -14.26 -14.36
N VAL A 175 -3.08 -15.39 -14.76
CA VAL A 175 -3.75 -16.32 -15.66
C VAL A 175 -4.62 -17.30 -14.85
N ASP A 176 -5.81 -17.63 -15.37
CA ASP A 176 -6.79 -18.53 -14.75
C ASP A 176 -7.36 -18.04 -13.39
N TYR A 177 -8.15 -18.86 -12.73
CA TYR A 177 -8.83 -18.55 -11.46
C TYR A 177 -9.73 -17.30 -11.50
N ALA A 178 -10.35 -17.00 -12.66
CA ALA A 178 -11.17 -15.82 -12.85
C ALA A 178 -12.33 -15.74 -11.84
N ARG A 179 -12.97 -16.89 -11.53
CA ARG A 179 -14.05 -16.97 -10.55
C ARG A 179 -13.58 -16.67 -9.13
N GLU A 180 -12.47 -17.25 -8.73
CA GLU A 180 -11.85 -17.05 -7.41
C GLU A 180 -11.44 -15.59 -7.23
N ARG A 181 -10.83 -14.99 -8.26
CA ARG A 181 -10.46 -13.57 -8.25
C ARG A 181 -11.69 -12.67 -8.16
N GLN A 182 -12.76 -12.98 -8.91
CA GLN A 182 -13.97 -12.16 -8.90
C GLN A 182 -14.60 -12.09 -7.50
N ILE A 183 -14.65 -13.20 -6.75
CA ILE A 183 -15.14 -13.22 -5.38
C ILE A 183 -14.34 -12.24 -4.49
N ILE A 184 -13.01 -12.23 -4.62
CA ILE A 184 -12.15 -11.34 -3.85
C ILE A 184 -12.37 -9.87 -4.24
N ILE A 185 -12.47 -9.60 -5.55
CA ILE A 185 -12.73 -8.25 -6.08
C ILE A 185 -14.08 -7.73 -5.58
N ASP A 186 -15.14 -8.53 -5.66
CA ASP A 186 -16.49 -8.13 -5.27
C ASP A 186 -16.58 -7.82 -3.78
N ASN A 187 -15.97 -8.65 -2.93
CA ASN A 187 -15.90 -8.40 -1.49
C ASN A 187 -15.07 -7.14 -1.16
N THR A 188 -13.98 -6.92 -1.88
CA THR A 188 -13.13 -5.72 -1.70
C THR A 188 -13.86 -4.45 -2.15
N LYS A 189 -14.62 -4.51 -3.25
CA LYS A 189 -15.48 -3.40 -3.68
C LYS A 189 -16.59 -3.10 -2.67
N ALA A 190 -17.20 -4.13 -2.08
CA ALA A 190 -18.17 -3.94 -1.00
C ALA A 190 -17.55 -3.19 0.18
N LEU A 191 -16.29 -3.53 0.57
CA LEU A 191 -15.55 -2.79 1.60
C LEU A 191 -15.36 -1.32 1.22
N LEU A 192 -14.93 -1.03 -0.01
CA LEU A 192 -14.73 0.33 -0.52
C LEU A 192 -16.02 1.15 -0.50
N GLU A 193 -17.13 0.56 -0.85
CA GLU A 193 -18.46 1.17 -0.84
C GLU A 193 -19.05 1.35 0.57
N GLY A 194 -18.34 0.90 1.61
CA GLY A 194 -18.83 0.94 3.01
C GLY A 194 -19.95 -0.05 3.29
N LYS A 195 -20.15 -1.03 2.40
CA LYS A 195 -21.06 -2.16 2.59
C LYS A 195 -20.44 -3.23 3.49
N PRO A 196 -21.24 -4.13 4.08
CA PRO A 196 -20.69 -5.26 4.82
C PRO A 196 -19.74 -6.08 3.95
N ALA A 197 -18.49 -6.20 4.37
CA ALA A 197 -17.48 -7.04 3.75
C ALA A 197 -17.05 -8.15 4.72
N ALA A 198 -16.78 -9.32 4.19
CA ALA A 198 -16.32 -10.46 4.97
C ALA A 198 -14.79 -10.50 5.07
N ASN A 199 -14.28 -11.17 6.10
CA ASN A 199 -12.90 -11.65 6.10
C ASN A 199 -12.78 -12.81 5.10
N ILE A 200 -11.64 -12.92 4.40
CA ILE A 200 -11.43 -13.96 3.36
C ILE A 200 -10.28 -14.86 3.76
N LEU A 201 -10.52 -16.17 3.68
CA LEU A 201 -9.49 -17.18 3.75
C LEU A 201 -9.24 -17.78 2.35
N LEU A 202 -8.02 -17.59 1.83
CA LEU A 202 -7.59 -18.17 0.56
C LEU A 202 -6.77 -19.44 0.86
N THR A 203 -7.28 -20.59 0.41
CA THR A 203 -6.61 -21.87 0.60
C THR A 203 -6.15 -22.46 -0.74
N GLY A 204 -5.20 -23.38 -0.71
CA GLY A 204 -4.72 -24.10 -1.89
C GLY A 204 -3.22 -24.31 -1.90
N ASP A 205 -2.73 -25.03 -2.90
CA ASP A 205 -1.32 -25.40 -3.01
C ASP A 205 -0.38 -24.18 -3.13
N ALA A 206 0.88 -24.35 -2.76
CA ALA A 206 1.88 -23.31 -2.91
C ALA A 206 2.08 -22.94 -4.40
N GLY A 207 2.21 -21.63 -4.68
CA GLY A 207 2.47 -21.13 -6.03
C GLY A 207 1.25 -21.06 -6.95
N THR A 208 0.02 -21.17 -6.42
CA THR A 208 -1.23 -21.01 -7.19
C THR A 208 -1.69 -19.55 -7.36
N GLY A 209 -0.95 -18.58 -6.83
CA GLY A 209 -1.24 -17.16 -7.03
C GLY A 209 -2.13 -16.51 -5.95
N LYS A 210 -2.39 -17.17 -4.80
CA LYS A 210 -3.21 -16.62 -3.70
C LYS A 210 -2.76 -15.23 -3.25
N SER A 211 -1.52 -15.10 -2.80
CA SER A 211 -0.95 -13.84 -2.30
C SER A 211 -0.82 -12.80 -3.41
N SER A 212 -0.43 -13.23 -4.62
CA SER A 212 -0.37 -12.36 -5.80
C SER A 212 -1.74 -11.79 -6.16
N THR A 213 -2.81 -12.58 -6.03
CA THR A 213 -4.19 -12.11 -6.27
C THR A 213 -4.57 -10.99 -5.31
N VAL A 214 -4.30 -11.12 -4.01
CA VAL A 214 -4.60 -10.07 -3.03
C VAL A 214 -3.84 -8.78 -3.37
N LYS A 215 -2.54 -8.89 -3.67
CA LYS A 215 -1.69 -7.75 -4.04
C LYS A 215 -2.15 -7.08 -5.34
N ALA A 216 -2.52 -7.87 -6.36
CA ALA A 216 -3.04 -7.36 -7.62
C ALA A 216 -4.39 -6.62 -7.45
N VAL A 217 -5.30 -7.13 -6.60
CA VAL A 217 -6.54 -6.43 -6.26
C VAL A 217 -6.26 -5.08 -5.60
N VAL A 218 -5.26 -5.01 -4.71
CA VAL A 218 -4.86 -3.74 -4.11
C VAL A 218 -4.28 -2.79 -5.16
N ASN A 219 -3.43 -3.28 -6.06
CA ASN A 219 -2.87 -2.47 -7.15
C ASN A 219 -3.95 -1.91 -8.08
N ALA A 220 -5.02 -2.67 -8.32
CA ALA A 220 -6.14 -2.23 -9.15
C ALA A 220 -7.02 -1.17 -8.43
N LEU A 221 -7.22 -1.29 -7.12
CA LEU A 221 -8.24 -0.52 -6.38
C LEU A 221 -7.65 0.56 -5.42
N TRP A 222 -6.32 0.72 -5.35
CA TRP A 222 -5.73 1.68 -4.40
C TRP A 222 -6.15 3.13 -4.64
N ARG A 223 -6.41 3.49 -5.91
CA ARG A 223 -6.91 4.84 -6.28
C ARG A 223 -8.36 5.08 -5.87
N GLU A 224 -9.08 4.01 -5.51
CA GLU A 224 -10.43 4.08 -4.94
C GLU A 224 -10.41 4.17 -3.41
N GLY A 225 -9.23 4.20 -2.79
CA GLY A 225 -9.04 4.36 -1.35
C GLY A 225 -8.62 3.08 -0.61
N LEU A 226 -8.22 2.03 -1.33
CA LEU A 226 -7.76 0.79 -0.72
C LEU A 226 -6.29 0.85 -0.32
N ARG A 227 -5.96 0.28 0.84
CA ARG A 227 -4.59 0.06 1.32
C ARG A 227 -4.44 -1.37 1.85
N ILE A 228 -3.22 -1.89 1.86
CA ILE A 228 -2.92 -3.20 2.46
C ILE A 228 -1.82 -3.07 3.49
N ILE A 229 -1.99 -3.75 4.60
CA ILE A 229 -0.99 -3.86 5.68
C ILE A 229 -0.70 -5.34 5.88
N GLU A 230 0.52 -5.76 5.57
CA GLU A 230 0.97 -7.12 5.81
C GLU A 230 1.30 -7.30 7.29
N VAL A 231 0.69 -8.33 7.89
CA VAL A 231 0.85 -8.69 9.30
C VAL A 231 1.48 -10.08 9.35
N ARG A 232 2.66 -10.19 9.96
CA ARG A 232 3.30 -11.48 10.16
C ARG A 232 2.59 -12.28 11.23
N LYS A 233 2.74 -13.59 11.19
CA LYS A 233 2.14 -14.52 12.14
C LYS A 233 2.51 -14.21 13.60
N ASP A 234 3.74 -13.82 13.85
CA ASP A 234 4.25 -13.46 15.18
C ASP A 234 3.71 -12.11 15.71
N GLN A 235 3.00 -11.34 14.86
CA GLN A 235 2.45 -10.02 15.18
C GLN A 235 0.93 -10.01 15.33
N LEU A 236 0.25 -11.16 15.29
CA LEU A 236 -1.22 -11.24 15.35
C LEU A 236 -1.81 -10.62 16.61
N GLN A 237 -1.09 -10.66 17.74
CA GLN A 237 -1.49 -10.02 18.99
C GLN A 237 -1.57 -8.49 18.90
N SER A 238 -0.93 -7.87 17.90
CA SER A 238 -0.96 -6.42 17.66
C SER A 238 -2.19 -5.96 16.86
N ILE A 239 -2.94 -6.88 16.25
CA ILE A 239 -4.08 -6.53 15.38
C ILE A 239 -5.12 -5.65 16.07
N PRO A 240 -5.55 -5.89 17.34
CA PRO A 240 -6.51 -5.02 18.01
C PRO A 240 -6.04 -3.56 18.06
N LYS A 241 -4.78 -3.31 18.40
CA LYS A 241 -4.19 -1.96 18.41
C LYS A 241 -4.24 -1.31 17.03
N ILE A 242 -3.91 -2.08 15.99
CA ILE A 242 -3.94 -1.59 14.60
C ILE A 242 -5.37 -1.27 14.15
N LEU A 243 -6.35 -2.10 14.51
CA LEU A 243 -7.75 -1.83 14.22
C LEU A 243 -8.25 -0.54 14.88
N ASP A 244 -7.86 -0.28 16.11
CA ASP A 244 -8.18 0.96 16.82
C ASP A 244 -7.54 2.18 16.12
N GLU A 245 -6.26 2.09 15.75
CA GLU A 245 -5.54 3.14 15.03
C GLU A 245 -6.20 3.46 13.68
N LEU A 246 -6.58 2.43 12.93
CA LEU A 246 -7.20 2.59 11.61
C LEU A 246 -8.67 2.99 11.68
N SER A 247 -9.35 2.80 12.79
CA SER A 247 -10.82 2.98 12.92
C SER A 247 -11.30 4.37 12.50
N ALA A 248 -10.50 5.40 12.79
CA ALA A 248 -10.78 6.80 12.46
C ALA A 248 -10.23 7.23 11.08
N ASN A 249 -9.53 6.35 10.36
CA ASN A 249 -8.97 6.66 9.05
C ASN A 249 -10.05 6.55 7.96
N PRO A 250 -10.18 7.54 7.06
CA PRO A 250 -11.22 7.53 6.01
C PRO A 250 -11.01 6.46 4.92
N LEU A 251 -9.80 5.93 4.79
CA LEU A 251 -9.44 4.89 3.82
C LEU A 251 -9.97 3.51 4.22
N LYS A 252 -9.88 2.57 3.29
CA LYS A 252 -10.20 1.16 3.51
C LYS A 252 -8.93 0.31 3.50
N PHE A 253 -8.89 -0.68 4.40
CA PHE A 253 -7.69 -1.48 4.63
C PHE A 253 -7.95 -2.97 4.52
N ILE A 254 -7.01 -3.68 3.90
CA ILE A 254 -6.87 -5.12 4.02
C ILE A 254 -5.73 -5.39 5.00
N LEU A 255 -6.02 -6.03 6.14
CA LEU A 255 -4.97 -6.66 6.95
C LEU A 255 -4.67 -8.02 6.34
N PHE A 256 -3.46 -8.18 5.80
CA PHE A 256 -3.08 -9.34 5.04
C PHE A 256 -2.14 -10.23 5.84
N ILE A 257 -2.53 -11.48 6.04
CA ILE A 257 -1.75 -12.51 6.76
C ILE A 257 -1.37 -13.57 5.74
N ASP A 258 -0.09 -13.57 5.33
CA ASP A 258 0.40 -14.53 4.33
C ASP A 258 0.89 -15.82 5.01
N ASP A 259 0.64 -16.96 4.37
CA ASP A 259 1.03 -18.32 4.80
C ASP A 259 0.61 -18.68 6.24
N LEU A 260 -0.68 -18.43 6.53
CA LEU A 260 -1.27 -18.73 7.83
C LEU A 260 -1.24 -20.25 8.11
N SER A 261 -0.50 -20.62 9.12
CA SER A 261 -0.43 -22.00 9.63
C SER A 261 -0.09 -21.99 11.12
N PHE A 262 -0.80 -22.77 11.92
CA PHE A 262 -0.59 -22.86 13.36
C PHE A 262 -0.02 -24.23 13.76
N LEU A 263 0.65 -24.26 14.88
CA LEU A 263 0.93 -25.47 15.64
C LEU A 263 -0.16 -25.61 16.71
N LYS A 264 -0.32 -26.81 17.25
CA LYS A 264 -1.14 -27.07 18.43
C LYS A 264 -0.59 -26.19 19.57
N ASP A 265 -1.48 -25.51 20.30
CA ASP A 265 -1.14 -24.60 21.42
C ASP A 265 -0.38 -23.30 20.98
N ASP A 266 -0.66 -22.76 19.82
CA ASP A 266 -0.06 -21.51 19.36
C ASP A 266 -0.89 -20.30 19.87
N ASP A 267 -0.31 -19.49 20.75
CA ASP A 267 -0.98 -18.27 21.31
C ASP A 267 -1.50 -17.33 20.21
N ASN A 268 -0.85 -17.32 19.04
CA ASN A 268 -1.28 -16.54 17.88
C ASN A 268 -2.60 -17.06 17.29
N PHE A 269 -2.91 -18.34 17.44
CA PHE A 269 -4.19 -18.90 17.05
C PHE A 269 -5.33 -18.27 17.87
N ASN A 270 -5.17 -18.21 19.20
CA ASN A 270 -6.15 -17.62 20.11
C ASN A 270 -6.32 -16.10 19.85
N ALA A 271 -5.21 -15.41 19.58
CA ALA A 271 -5.25 -13.98 19.23
C ALA A 271 -6.06 -13.73 17.95
N LEU A 272 -5.81 -14.50 16.89
CA LEU A 272 -6.56 -14.36 15.63
C LEU A 272 -8.04 -14.72 15.81
N LYS A 273 -8.33 -15.78 16.57
CA LYS A 273 -9.71 -16.17 16.89
C LYS A 273 -10.47 -15.03 17.57
N ALA A 274 -9.90 -14.42 18.62
CA ALA A 274 -10.49 -13.29 19.32
C ALA A 274 -10.74 -12.08 18.40
N VAL A 275 -9.81 -11.78 17.50
CA VAL A 275 -9.95 -10.71 16.50
C VAL A 275 -11.10 -10.99 15.54
N LEU A 276 -11.20 -12.21 15.00
CA LEU A 276 -12.25 -12.59 14.05
C LEU A 276 -13.64 -12.67 14.69
N GLU A 277 -13.71 -12.99 15.99
CA GLU A 277 -14.95 -12.98 16.79
C GLU A 277 -15.47 -11.57 17.10
N GLY A 278 -14.61 -10.55 17.00
CA GLY A 278 -14.97 -9.18 17.34
C GLY A 278 -15.18 -8.95 18.83
N SER A 279 -14.47 -9.71 19.70
CA SER A 279 -14.74 -9.78 21.14
C SER A 279 -14.41 -8.52 21.94
N VAL A 280 -13.65 -7.56 21.41
CA VAL A 280 -13.19 -6.37 22.17
C VAL A 280 -13.42 -5.05 21.44
N THR A 281 -13.33 -5.02 20.10
CA THR A 281 -13.56 -3.82 19.28
C THR A 281 -14.77 -4.02 18.39
N ALA A 282 -15.62 -3.00 18.27
CA ALA A 282 -16.69 -3.00 17.28
C ALA A 282 -16.08 -3.31 15.91
N LYS A 283 -16.71 -4.22 15.13
CA LYS A 283 -16.24 -4.61 13.82
C LYS A 283 -15.92 -3.35 12.99
N SER A 284 -14.65 -3.10 12.75
CA SER A 284 -14.22 -1.93 12.00
C SER A 284 -14.83 -1.97 10.59
N GLN A 285 -15.60 -0.94 10.23
CA GLN A 285 -16.27 -0.87 8.93
C GLN A 285 -15.32 -0.54 7.76
N ASN A 286 -14.07 -0.23 8.08
CA ASN A 286 -13.07 0.14 7.10
C ASN A 286 -11.91 -0.86 6.97
N VAL A 287 -11.95 -1.98 7.68
CA VAL A 287 -10.91 -3.02 7.66
C VAL A 287 -11.50 -4.39 7.40
N ALA A 288 -10.88 -5.16 6.51
CA ALA A 288 -11.13 -6.59 6.31
C ALA A 288 -9.83 -7.38 6.46
N ILE A 289 -9.91 -8.60 6.99
CA ILE A 289 -8.75 -9.49 7.18
C ILE A 289 -8.76 -10.53 6.06
N TYR A 290 -7.67 -10.54 5.28
CA TYR A 290 -7.45 -11.55 4.25
C TYR A 290 -6.26 -12.42 4.66
N ALA A 291 -6.45 -13.72 4.66
CA ALA A 291 -5.39 -14.65 5.01
C ALA A 291 -5.19 -15.69 3.89
N THR A 292 -3.94 -16.09 3.65
CA THR A 292 -3.64 -17.22 2.79
C THR A 292 -3.18 -18.43 3.60
N SER A 293 -3.49 -19.63 3.12
CA SER A 293 -2.94 -20.87 3.68
C SER A 293 -2.62 -21.86 2.57
N ASN A 294 -1.48 -22.53 2.69
CA ASN A 294 -1.05 -23.55 1.75
C ASN A 294 -1.69 -24.92 2.00
N ARG A 295 -2.60 -25.02 2.96
CA ARG A 295 -3.28 -26.25 3.35
C ARG A 295 -4.78 -26.05 3.35
N ARG A 296 -5.53 -27.11 3.07
CA ARG A 296 -6.98 -27.14 3.31
C ARG A 296 -7.31 -27.09 4.80
N HIS A 297 -6.34 -27.49 5.66
CA HIS A 297 -6.42 -27.41 7.11
C HIS A 297 -5.28 -26.52 7.62
N ILE A 298 -5.59 -25.52 8.41
CA ILE A 298 -4.69 -24.46 8.87
C ILE A 298 -3.63 -24.96 9.88
N ILE A 299 -3.83 -26.15 10.51
CA ILE A 299 -2.89 -26.71 11.50
C ILE A 299 -2.01 -27.84 10.92
N LYS A 300 -0.74 -27.85 11.36
CA LYS A 300 0.23 -28.90 11.07
C LYS A 300 0.06 -30.05 12.06
N GLU A 301 -0.34 -31.22 11.61
CA GLU A 301 -0.23 -32.45 12.38
C GLU A 301 1.25 -32.86 12.46
N LYS A 302 1.78 -33.15 13.65
CA LYS A 302 3.06 -33.84 13.81
C LYS A 302 2.87 -35.33 13.63
N PHE A 303 3.83 -36.03 13.04
CA PHE A 303 3.78 -37.47 12.87
C PHE A 303 3.64 -38.24 14.22
N SER A 304 4.10 -37.64 15.33
CA SER A 304 3.92 -38.13 16.68
C SER A 304 2.48 -38.09 17.21
N ASP A 305 1.61 -37.28 16.62
CA ASP A 305 0.22 -37.13 17.07
C ASP A 305 -0.71 -38.23 16.51
N ARG A 306 -0.16 -39.13 15.68
CA ARG A 306 -0.89 -40.28 15.13
C ARG A 306 -1.07 -41.44 16.06
N GLU A 307 -0.36 -41.47 17.21
CA GLU A 307 -0.36 -42.60 18.17
C GLU A 307 -1.08 -42.30 19.49
N GLY A 308 -1.71 -41.13 19.69
CA GLY A 308 -2.35 -40.75 20.95
C GLY A 308 -3.78 -40.24 20.78
N ASP A 309 -4.70 -40.86 21.46
CA ASP A 309 -6.07 -40.53 21.87
C ASP A 309 -6.95 -39.80 20.86
N ASP A 310 -7.93 -40.47 20.31
CA ASP A 310 -8.95 -39.98 19.35
C ASP A 310 -9.76 -38.78 19.87
N ILE A 311 -9.83 -38.53 21.15
CA ILE A 311 -10.57 -37.44 21.80
C ILE A 311 -9.89 -36.10 21.53
N HIS A 312 -8.59 -35.99 21.71
CA HIS A 312 -7.83 -34.74 21.46
C HIS A 312 -7.73 -34.37 19.99
N ARG A 313 -7.89 -35.33 19.10
CA ARG A 313 -7.90 -35.13 17.66
C ARG A 313 -9.18 -34.43 17.19
N ASN A 314 -10.32 -34.81 17.76
CA ASN A 314 -11.61 -34.22 17.46
C ASN A 314 -11.71 -32.76 17.94
N ASP A 315 -11.17 -32.45 19.13
CA ASP A 315 -11.19 -31.08 19.67
C ASP A 315 -10.37 -30.11 18.79
N THR A 316 -9.19 -30.53 18.36
CA THR A 316 -8.33 -29.72 17.48
C THR A 316 -8.95 -29.50 16.11
N MET A 317 -9.62 -30.50 15.53
CA MET A 317 -10.33 -30.37 14.26
C MET A 317 -11.56 -29.47 14.38
N GLN A 318 -12.27 -29.47 15.51
CA GLN A 318 -13.39 -28.58 15.79
C GLN A 318 -12.93 -27.13 15.99
N GLU A 319 -11.83 -26.88 16.68
CA GLU A 319 -11.28 -25.54 16.84
C GLU A 319 -10.87 -24.91 15.51
N LEU A 320 -10.33 -25.73 14.60
CA LEU A 320 -9.95 -25.35 13.26
C LEU A 320 -11.13 -25.02 12.35
N ALA A 321 -12.14 -25.89 12.38
CA ALA A 321 -13.38 -25.62 11.69
C ALA A 321 -13.97 -24.30 12.19
N SER A 322 -13.95 -24.10 13.51
CA SER A 322 -14.40 -22.88 14.18
C SER A 322 -13.65 -21.62 13.72
N LEU A 323 -12.31 -21.64 13.59
CA LEU A 323 -11.56 -20.50 13.07
C LEU A 323 -11.88 -20.26 11.57
N SER A 324 -11.90 -21.34 10.81
CA SER A 324 -12.22 -21.30 9.39
C SER A 324 -13.62 -20.71 9.15
N GLU A 325 -14.63 -21.13 9.90
CA GLU A 325 -16.02 -20.61 9.81
C GLU A 325 -16.12 -19.11 10.11
N ARG A 326 -15.17 -18.53 10.86
CA ARG A 326 -15.12 -17.08 11.15
C ARG A 326 -14.65 -16.24 9.98
N PHE A 327 -13.95 -16.84 9.03
CA PHE A 327 -13.75 -16.20 7.73
C PHE A 327 -15.06 -16.37 6.95
N GLY A 328 -15.79 -15.30 6.72
CA GLY A 328 -17.09 -15.35 6.06
C GLY A 328 -17.04 -15.80 4.59
N ILE A 329 -15.86 -15.74 3.96
CA ILE A 329 -15.63 -16.19 2.58
C ILE A 329 -14.41 -17.11 2.54
N HIS A 330 -14.58 -18.26 1.89
CA HIS A 330 -13.51 -19.21 1.60
C HIS A 330 -13.30 -19.30 0.10
N VAL A 331 -12.08 -19.08 -0.34
CA VAL A 331 -11.67 -19.19 -1.74
C VAL A 331 -10.58 -20.23 -1.88
N THR A 332 -10.82 -21.27 -2.67
CA THR A 332 -9.87 -22.36 -2.86
C THR A 332 -9.21 -22.29 -4.24
N PHE A 333 -7.92 -22.07 -4.27
CA PHE A 333 -7.08 -22.11 -5.46
C PHE A 333 -6.59 -23.55 -5.66
N SER A 334 -7.28 -24.30 -6.49
CA SER A 334 -6.93 -25.69 -6.78
C SER A 334 -5.63 -25.78 -7.57
N LYS A 335 -4.89 -26.88 -7.38
CA LYS A 335 -3.68 -27.13 -8.18
C LYS A 335 -4.03 -27.14 -9.68
N PRO A 336 -3.27 -26.42 -10.52
CA PRO A 336 -3.51 -26.42 -11.96
C PRO A 336 -3.42 -27.84 -12.53
N ASN A 337 -4.41 -28.22 -13.34
CA ASN A 337 -4.30 -29.41 -14.19
C ASN A 337 -3.30 -29.14 -15.32
N LYS A 338 -3.08 -30.12 -16.19
CA LYS A 338 -2.15 -29.99 -17.31
C LYS A 338 -2.52 -28.82 -18.24
N ASP A 339 -3.79 -28.76 -18.62
CA ASP A 339 -4.26 -27.76 -19.60
C ASP A 339 -4.15 -26.34 -19.06
N THR A 340 -4.53 -26.13 -17.78
CA THR A 340 -4.35 -24.87 -17.05
C THR A 340 -2.86 -24.48 -16.97
N PHE A 341 -1.99 -25.42 -16.63
CA PHE A 341 -0.54 -25.15 -16.54
C PHE A 341 0.04 -24.74 -17.90
N LEU A 342 -0.30 -25.47 -18.97
CA LEU A 342 0.15 -25.13 -20.31
C LEU A 342 -0.43 -23.80 -20.82
N HIS A 343 -1.68 -23.48 -20.44
CA HIS A 343 -2.27 -22.18 -20.73
C HIS A 343 -1.48 -21.04 -20.06
N ILE A 344 -1.12 -21.20 -18.78
CA ILE A 344 -0.25 -20.23 -18.09
C ILE A 344 1.10 -20.08 -18.78
N VAL A 345 1.72 -21.19 -19.19
CA VAL A 345 3.02 -21.17 -19.88
C VAL A 345 2.93 -20.43 -21.21
N ARG A 346 1.90 -20.69 -22.03
CA ARG A 346 1.70 -19.99 -23.31
C ARG A 346 1.53 -18.50 -23.12
N HIS A 347 0.69 -18.09 -22.18
CA HIS A 347 0.47 -16.69 -21.87
C HIS A 347 1.75 -15.98 -21.45
N LEU A 348 2.51 -16.59 -20.52
CA LEU A 348 3.78 -16.02 -20.09
C LEU A 348 4.84 -15.98 -21.20
N ALA A 349 4.85 -16.97 -22.12
CA ALA A 349 5.76 -16.97 -23.27
C ALA A 349 5.42 -15.84 -24.24
N GLU A 350 4.13 -15.62 -24.53
CA GLU A 350 3.63 -14.55 -25.39
C GLU A 350 3.95 -13.16 -24.78
N GLU A 351 3.67 -12.97 -23.50
CA GLU A 351 3.96 -11.74 -22.76
C GLU A 351 5.46 -11.38 -22.79
N ASN A 352 6.34 -12.38 -22.74
CA ASN A 352 7.79 -12.19 -22.75
C ASN A 352 8.41 -12.29 -24.13
N GLY A 353 7.62 -12.37 -25.20
CA GLY A 353 8.09 -12.36 -26.59
C GLY A 353 8.94 -13.59 -26.96
N ILE A 354 8.67 -14.75 -26.33
CA ILE A 354 9.39 -15.99 -26.66
C ILE A 354 8.88 -16.52 -27.99
N ASP A 355 9.71 -16.49 -29.03
CA ASP A 355 9.41 -17.02 -30.33
C ASP A 355 9.81 -18.51 -30.41
N MET A 356 8.90 -19.37 -29.98
CA MET A 356 9.06 -20.83 -30.00
C MET A 356 7.76 -21.51 -30.45
N PRO A 357 7.83 -22.58 -31.30
CA PRO A 357 6.63 -23.33 -31.66
C PRO A 357 5.87 -23.83 -30.45
N THR A 358 4.56 -23.60 -30.41
CA THR A 358 3.69 -23.94 -29.24
C THR A 358 3.88 -25.40 -28.78
N GLN A 359 3.98 -26.35 -29.73
CA GLN A 359 4.14 -27.78 -29.36
C GLN A 359 5.48 -28.04 -28.68
N GLU A 360 6.56 -27.37 -29.08
CA GLU A 360 7.87 -27.48 -28.47
C GLU A 360 7.88 -26.85 -27.07
N LEU A 361 7.32 -25.64 -26.95
CA LEU A 361 7.16 -24.95 -25.65
C LEU A 361 6.41 -25.81 -24.65
N GLU A 362 5.29 -26.39 -25.04
CA GLU A 362 4.46 -27.24 -24.19
C GLU A 362 5.17 -28.53 -23.76
N LEU A 363 5.91 -29.16 -24.69
CA LEU A 363 6.68 -30.36 -24.39
C LEU A 363 7.78 -30.10 -23.37
N LEU A 364 8.53 -29.01 -23.56
CA LEU A 364 9.59 -28.58 -22.61
C LEU A 364 9.02 -28.21 -21.26
N ALA A 365 7.89 -27.50 -21.23
CA ALA A 365 7.21 -27.11 -19.99
C ALA A 365 6.71 -28.33 -19.20
N GLU A 366 6.10 -29.30 -19.87
CA GLU A 366 5.65 -30.54 -19.24
C GLU A 366 6.82 -31.37 -18.69
N ARG A 367 7.90 -31.49 -19.44
CA ARG A 367 9.12 -32.14 -18.97
C ARG A 367 9.66 -31.45 -17.71
N PHE A 368 9.74 -30.13 -17.71
CA PHE A 368 10.19 -29.34 -16.56
C PHE A 368 9.26 -29.54 -15.34
N ALA A 369 7.92 -29.59 -15.57
CA ALA A 369 6.95 -29.84 -14.53
C ALA A 369 7.06 -31.25 -13.92
N LEU A 370 7.32 -32.27 -14.76
CA LEU A 370 7.53 -33.64 -14.31
C LEU A 370 8.80 -33.79 -13.49
N GLU A 371 9.91 -33.18 -13.92
CA GLU A 371 11.17 -33.18 -13.17
C GLU A 371 11.04 -32.54 -11.79
N ARG A 372 10.18 -31.54 -11.65
CA ARG A 372 9.91 -30.84 -10.37
C ARG A 372 8.75 -31.44 -9.56
N GLY A 373 8.05 -32.44 -10.10
CA GLY A 373 6.94 -33.14 -9.44
C GLY A 373 5.71 -32.25 -9.16
N ASN A 374 5.60 -31.10 -9.83
CA ASN A 374 4.54 -30.13 -9.55
C ASN A 374 4.13 -29.35 -10.81
N ARG A 375 2.89 -28.84 -10.82
CA ARG A 375 2.39 -27.85 -11.77
C ARG A 375 1.85 -26.67 -10.98
N SER A 376 2.39 -25.45 -11.18
CA SER A 376 1.92 -24.23 -10.54
C SER A 376 2.28 -23.01 -11.40
N ALA A 377 1.60 -21.89 -11.19
CA ALA A 377 1.91 -20.62 -11.86
C ALA A 377 3.36 -20.14 -11.57
N ARG A 378 3.84 -20.38 -10.34
CA ARG A 378 5.24 -20.11 -9.98
C ARG A 378 6.22 -20.95 -10.80
N LEU A 379 5.91 -22.23 -11.01
CA LEU A 379 6.75 -23.11 -11.81
C LEU A 379 6.75 -22.73 -13.29
N ALA A 380 5.58 -22.34 -13.81
CA ALA A 380 5.48 -21.82 -15.17
C ALA A 380 6.37 -20.58 -15.39
N ARG A 381 6.34 -19.63 -14.46
CA ARG A 381 7.22 -18.44 -14.49
C ARG A 381 8.70 -18.82 -14.42
N GLN A 382 9.09 -19.70 -13.50
CA GLN A 382 10.48 -20.21 -13.43
C GLN A 382 10.95 -20.88 -14.71
N PHE A 383 10.06 -21.60 -15.40
CA PHE A 383 10.36 -22.20 -16.69
C PHE A 383 10.62 -21.14 -17.77
N ILE A 384 9.77 -20.11 -17.84
CA ILE A 384 9.92 -18.99 -18.79
C ILE A 384 11.19 -18.18 -18.50
N ASP A 385 11.45 -17.84 -17.25
CA ASP A 385 12.68 -17.15 -16.82
C ASP A 385 13.93 -17.95 -17.22
N GLY A 386 13.86 -19.29 -17.09
CA GLY A 386 14.92 -20.19 -17.50
C GLY A 386 15.11 -20.27 -19.04
N LEU A 387 14.10 -20.03 -19.85
CA LEU A 387 14.22 -19.90 -21.29
C LEU A 387 14.86 -18.56 -21.68
N LEU A 388 14.41 -17.46 -21.06
CA LEU A 388 14.95 -16.11 -21.30
C LEU A 388 16.44 -16.04 -20.97
N SER A 389 16.86 -16.65 -19.87
CA SER A 389 18.28 -16.66 -19.43
C SER A 389 19.20 -17.50 -20.34
N LYS A 390 18.65 -18.33 -21.25
CA LYS A 390 19.40 -19.13 -22.22
C LYS A 390 19.39 -18.54 -23.63
N ALA A 391 18.55 -17.53 -23.84
CA ALA A 391 18.41 -16.86 -25.15
C ALA A 391 19.46 -15.73 -25.38
N GLU A 392 20.31 -15.44 -24.35
CA GLU A 392 21.53 -14.63 -24.49
C GLU A 392 22.70 -15.52 -24.95
#